data_2557c5a119fff84f637fe04a95c82a11
#
_entry.id   2557c5a119fff84f637fe04a95c82a11
#
_cell.length_a   1.000
_cell.length_b   1.000
_cell.length_c   1.000
_cell.angle_alpha   90.00
_cell.angle_beta   90.00
_cell.angle_gamma   90.00
#
_symmetry.space_group_name_H-M   'P 1'
#
loop_
_entity.id
_entity.type
_entity.pdbx_description
1 polymer ?
#
loop_
_entity_poly.entity_id
_entity_poly.type
_entity_poly.pdbx_seq_one_letter_code
_entity_poly.pdbx_strand_id
1 'polypeptide(L)'
;MKTQEEIFEIVRTARQRIKELPSKKLTKSTDDGYVREYNRMVGDEGANPKELWSAICATQSKSTYRRRIAATIHCCRTQLQEALRSQDAAQRTGDMNAVRYQVAVIEEVVGILNIIDGHKGQCPLENTVRRKSKRSDLKYLPSNWRDQLHRQLEGSKYELAYLVEAVSGCRPGELEKGVKVICSKESGLLTVRIDNGVKVTDQKGQPWREITYRIDQNPLVRALLEVCRNVVPGTKTIETVVYVEKTTNWRAALSSAGQKLWPRLKFRVCPYHLRNAAASDWKRTELSDEEISGALGHCVNKTSSNYGQFQIGQGSGGLTPVEVRAARPILNTRTLSSQMARPSMSPK
;
A
#
# COMPACT_ATOMS: atom_id res chain seq x y z
N MET A 1 -14.82 17.78 -44.09
CA MET A 1 -13.46 18.16 -43.63
C MET A 1 -13.64 19.22 -42.55
N LYS A 2 -12.84 19.15 -41.46
CA LYS A 2 -12.89 20.20 -40.44
C LYS A 2 -12.26 21.47 -40.92
N THR A 3 -12.88 22.59 -40.57
CA THR A 3 -12.36 23.94 -40.85
C THR A 3 -11.16 24.24 -39.92
N GLN A 4 -10.38 25.26 -40.23
CA GLN A 4 -9.28 25.71 -39.37
C GLN A 4 -9.80 26.20 -37.99
N GLU A 5 -10.96 26.83 -37.95
CA GLU A 5 -11.60 27.26 -36.69
C GLU A 5 -11.97 26.07 -35.81
N GLU A 6 -12.57 25.02 -36.38
CA GLU A 6 -12.89 23.78 -35.62
C GLU A 6 -11.64 23.11 -35.07
N ILE A 7 -10.56 23.04 -35.85
CA ILE A 7 -9.28 22.48 -35.38
C ILE A 7 -8.72 23.32 -34.25
N PHE A 8 -8.76 24.63 -34.32
CA PHE A 8 -8.29 25.53 -33.28
C PHE A 8 -9.06 25.33 -31.96
N GLU A 9 -10.40 25.26 -32.03
CA GLU A 9 -11.24 25.06 -30.86
C GLU A 9 -11.02 23.69 -30.19
N ILE A 10 -10.84 22.63 -30.97
CA ILE A 10 -10.52 21.30 -30.46
C ILE A 10 -9.18 21.31 -29.69
N VAL A 11 -8.14 21.90 -30.30
CA VAL A 11 -6.80 21.98 -29.72
C VAL A 11 -6.82 22.87 -28.44
N ARG A 12 -7.55 23.99 -28.48
CA ARG A 12 -7.73 24.89 -27.33
C ARG A 12 -8.39 24.14 -26.14
N THR A 13 -9.48 23.45 -26.41
CA THR A 13 -10.20 22.65 -25.43
C THR A 13 -9.31 21.57 -24.84
N ALA A 14 -8.56 20.85 -25.67
CA ALA A 14 -7.64 19.82 -25.24
C ALA A 14 -6.51 20.36 -24.32
N ARG A 15 -5.95 21.52 -24.65
CA ARG A 15 -4.93 22.19 -23.82
C ARG A 15 -5.50 22.62 -22.46
N GLN A 16 -6.73 23.12 -22.43
CA GLN A 16 -7.41 23.44 -21.18
C GLN A 16 -7.63 22.17 -20.35
N ARG A 17 -8.05 21.10 -21.01
CA ARG A 17 -8.32 19.81 -20.38
C ARG A 17 -7.10 19.24 -19.67
N ILE A 18 -5.91 19.32 -20.27
CA ILE A 18 -4.65 18.86 -19.63
C ILE A 18 -4.37 19.58 -18.32
N LYS A 19 -4.69 20.87 -18.22
CA LYS A 19 -4.47 21.66 -16.98
C LYS A 19 -5.37 21.17 -15.83
N GLU A 20 -6.55 20.68 -16.15
CA GLU A 20 -7.54 20.18 -15.19
C GLU A 20 -7.24 18.76 -14.71
N LEU A 21 -6.51 17.96 -15.51
CA LEU A 21 -6.17 16.58 -15.18
C LEU A 21 -5.12 16.51 -14.07
N PRO A 22 -5.22 15.50 -13.15
CA PRO A 22 -4.24 15.31 -12.09
C PRO A 22 -2.82 15.11 -12.63
N SER A 23 -1.84 15.88 -12.10
CA SER A 23 -0.44 15.83 -12.51
C SER A 23 0.48 15.31 -11.41
N LYS A 24 0.10 14.22 -10.75
CA LYS A 24 0.94 13.62 -9.71
C LYS A 24 2.10 12.84 -10.32
N LYS A 25 3.32 13.09 -9.81
CA LYS A 25 4.48 12.25 -10.12
C LYS A 25 4.23 10.84 -9.56
N LEU A 26 4.18 9.86 -10.44
CA LEU A 26 4.00 8.46 -10.08
C LEU A 26 5.37 7.78 -9.87
N THR A 27 5.38 6.70 -9.06
CA THR A 27 6.52 5.80 -9.07
C THR A 27 6.50 4.96 -10.34
N LYS A 28 7.66 4.56 -10.85
CA LYS A 28 7.77 3.71 -12.06
C LYS A 28 6.85 2.49 -12.00
N SER A 29 6.81 1.79 -10.86
CA SER A 29 5.94 0.62 -10.68
C SER A 29 4.44 0.94 -10.76
N THR A 30 4.01 2.14 -10.36
CA THR A 30 2.61 2.57 -10.47
C THR A 30 2.30 2.95 -11.91
N ASP A 31 3.20 3.65 -12.56
CA ASP A 31 3.13 4.03 -13.96
C ASP A 31 3.00 2.80 -14.86
N ASP A 32 3.97 1.88 -14.80
CA ASP A 32 3.93 0.59 -15.51
C ASP A 32 2.65 -0.21 -15.22
N GLY A 33 2.15 -0.11 -13.97
CA GLY A 33 0.91 -0.77 -13.56
C GLY A 33 -0.33 -0.14 -14.19
N TYR A 34 -0.34 1.17 -14.39
CA TYR A 34 -1.43 1.88 -15.08
C TYR A 34 -1.42 1.61 -16.57
N VAL A 35 -0.27 1.68 -17.22
CA VAL A 35 -0.12 1.36 -18.64
C VAL A 35 -0.60 -0.07 -18.92
N ARG A 36 -0.15 -1.06 -18.14
CA ARG A 36 -0.61 -2.45 -18.31
C ARG A 36 -2.12 -2.62 -18.12
N GLU A 37 -2.71 -1.94 -17.14
CA GLU A 37 -4.17 -2.02 -16.90
C GLU A 37 -4.95 -1.36 -18.02
N TYR A 38 -4.48 -0.23 -18.54
CA TYR A 38 -5.08 0.48 -19.67
C TYR A 38 -5.03 -0.38 -20.94
N ASN A 39 -3.85 -0.87 -21.34
CA ASN A 39 -3.68 -1.71 -22.53
C ASN A 39 -4.55 -2.97 -22.46
N ARG A 40 -4.68 -3.58 -21.27
CA ARG A 40 -5.58 -4.73 -21.08
C ARG A 40 -7.05 -4.39 -21.33
N MET A 41 -7.48 -3.15 -21.09
CA MET A 41 -8.87 -2.70 -21.31
C MET A 41 -9.12 -2.27 -22.76
N VAL A 42 -8.10 -1.71 -23.39
CA VAL A 42 -8.19 -1.20 -24.78
C VAL A 42 -8.08 -2.36 -25.78
N GLY A 43 -7.31 -3.40 -25.48
CA GLY A 43 -7.01 -4.48 -26.43
C GLY A 43 -6.11 -4.04 -27.58
N ASP A 44 -6.03 -4.87 -28.62
CA ASP A 44 -5.16 -4.65 -29.77
C ASP A 44 -5.81 -3.74 -30.86
N GLU A 45 -7.12 -3.57 -30.82
CA GLU A 45 -7.91 -2.87 -31.84
C GLU A 45 -8.06 -1.35 -31.61
N GLY A 46 -7.53 -0.83 -30.49
CA GLY A 46 -7.68 0.57 -30.11
C GLY A 46 -8.86 0.85 -29.17
N ALA A 47 -8.95 2.07 -28.68
CA ALA A 47 -9.92 2.45 -27.64
C ALA A 47 -11.18 3.05 -28.24
N ASN A 48 -12.19 2.24 -28.53
CA ASN A 48 -13.53 2.78 -28.68
C ASN A 48 -14.02 3.31 -27.31
N PRO A 49 -14.42 4.60 -27.17
CA PRO A 49 -14.80 5.19 -25.89
C PRO A 49 -15.89 4.43 -25.13
N LYS A 50 -16.90 3.88 -25.81
CA LYS A 50 -17.98 3.13 -25.19
C LYS A 50 -17.55 1.75 -24.69
N GLU A 51 -16.72 1.07 -25.49
CA GLU A 51 -16.15 -0.25 -25.14
C GLU A 51 -15.19 -0.13 -23.96
N LEU A 52 -14.34 0.91 -23.97
CA LEU A 52 -13.45 1.19 -22.85
C LEU A 52 -14.23 1.47 -21.56
N TRP A 53 -15.33 2.23 -21.62
CA TRP A 53 -16.21 2.43 -20.47
C TRP A 53 -16.78 1.12 -19.95
N SER A 54 -17.26 0.27 -20.85
CA SER A 54 -17.75 -1.06 -20.50
C SER A 54 -16.66 -1.92 -19.84
N ALA A 55 -15.42 -1.89 -20.37
CA ALA A 55 -14.27 -2.59 -19.79
C ALA A 55 -13.88 -2.04 -18.40
N ILE A 56 -13.97 -0.72 -18.18
CA ILE A 56 -13.77 -0.10 -16.88
C ILE A 56 -14.78 -0.64 -15.86
N CYS A 57 -16.03 -0.76 -16.25
CA CYS A 57 -17.13 -1.23 -15.39
C CYS A 57 -17.19 -2.75 -15.23
N ALA A 58 -16.51 -3.54 -16.07
CA ALA A 58 -16.50 -5.01 -16.03
C ALA A 58 -15.76 -5.57 -14.80
N THR A 59 -16.19 -5.19 -13.59
CA THR A 59 -15.62 -5.63 -12.31
C THR A 59 -16.65 -5.51 -11.19
N GLN A 60 -16.57 -6.41 -10.21
CA GLN A 60 -17.37 -6.33 -8.98
C GLN A 60 -16.61 -5.64 -7.84
N SER A 61 -15.38 -5.15 -8.08
CA SER A 61 -14.53 -4.54 -7.07
C SER A 61 -14.44 -3.03 -7.23
N LYS A 62 -14.97 -2.26 -6.26
CA LYS A 62 -14.82 -0.78 -6.24
C LYS A 62 -13.35 -0.32 -6.32
N SER A 63 -12.42 -1.07 -5.75
CA SER A 63 -10.99 -0.72 -5.80
C SER A 63 -10.40 -0.95 -7.20
N THR A 64 -10.82 -2.02 -7.88
CA THR A 64 -10.43 -2.30 -9.27
C THR A 64 -11.02 -1.24 -10.21
N TYR A 65 -12.29 -0.92 -10.06
CA TYR A 65 -12.95 0.16 -10.80
C TYR A 65 -12.18 1.48 -10.67
N ARG A 66 -11.89 1.92 -9.43
CA ARG A 66 -11.13 3.16 -9.18
C ARG A 66 -9.73 3.13 -9.79
N ARG A 67 -9.07 1.97 -9.76
CA ARG A 67 -7.75 1.80 -10.40
C ARG A 67 -7.84 1.91 -11.91
N ARG A 68 -8.87 1.32 -12.54
CA ARG A 68 -9.11 1.41 -13.99
C ARG A 68 -9.37 2.85 -14.42
N ILE A 69 -10.22 3.58 -13.70
CA ILE A 69 -10.43 5.02 -13.91
C ILE A 69 -9.11 5.79 -13.82
N ALA A 70 -8.32 5.57 -12.76
CA ALA A 70 -7.06 6.28 -12.58
C ALA A 70 -6.04 5.93 -13.68
N ALA A 71 -5.98 4.68 -14.13
CA ALA A 71 -5.14 4.23 -15.24
C ALA A 71 -5.56 4.88 -16.55
N THR A 72 -6.85 4.91 -16.85
CA THR A 72 -7.39 5.54 -18.05
C THR A 72 -7.07 7.05 -18.09
N ILE A 73 -7.36 7.78 -17.00
CA ILE A 73 -7.05 9.22 -16.91
C ILE A 73 -5.54 9.47 -17.12
N HIS A 74 -4.68 8.64 -16.53
CA HIS A 74 -3.24 8.78 -16.65
C HIS A 74 -2.76 8.56 -18.10
N CYS A 75 -3.19 7.47 -18.75
CA CYS A 75 -2.82 7.16 -20.12
C CYS A 75 -3.41 8.17 -21.12
N CYS A 76 -4.67 8.55 -20.97
CA CYS A 76 -5.30 9.59 -21.78
C CYS A 76 -4.56 10.93 -21.68
N ARG A 77 -4.11 11.31 -20.47
CA ARG A 77 -3.30 12.51 -20.29
C ARG A 77 -1.99 12.45 -21.08
N THR A 78 -1.28 11.32 -21.02
CA THR A 78 -0.02 11.14 -21.76
C THR A 78 -0.27 11.19 -23.26
N GLN A 79 -1.26 10.44 -23.77
CA GLN A 79 -1.63 10.44 -25.18
C GLN A 79 -2.04 11.83 -25.67
N LEU A 80 -2.83 12.57 -24.87
CA LEU A 80 -3.25 13.94 -25.23
C LEU A 80 -2.06 14.90 -25.29
N GLN A 81 -1.08 14.76 -24.38
CA GLN A 81 0.15 15.56 -24.42
C GLN A 81 0.98 15.27 -25.67
N GLU A 82 1.11 14.00 -26.04
CA GLU A 82 1.86 13.57 -27.22
C GLU A 82 1.16 14.02 -28.50
N ALA A 83 -0.16 13.83 -28.60
CA ALA A 83 -0.94 14.25 -29.77
C ALA A 83 -0.89 15.77 -29.99
N LEU A 84 -0.96 16.57 -28.92
CA LEU A 84 -0.83 18.02 -29.01
C LEU A 84 0.57 18.46 -29.48
N ARG A 85 1.65 17.82 -28.96
CA ARG A 85 3.02 18.11 -29.44
C ARG A 85 3.20 17.75 -30.90
N SER A 86 2.69 16.59 -31.31
CA SER A 86 2.76 16.14 -32.71
C SER A 86 1.93 17.02 -33.63
N GLN A 87 0.75 17.49 -33.20
CA GLN A 87 -0.08 18.45 -33.92
C GLN A 87 0.66 19.79 -34.09
N ASP A 88 1.28 20.32 -33.02
CA ASP A 88 2.07 21.56 -33.10
C ASP A 88 3.25 21.44 -34.08
N ALA A 89 3.93 20.27 -34.09
CA ALA A 89 5.02 20.00 -35.02
C ALA A 89 4.55 19.92 -36.47
N ALA A 90 3.46 19.18 -36.74
CA ALA A 90 2.86 19.06 -38.07
C ALA A 90 2.36 20.42 -38.61
N GLN A 91 1.81 21.26 -37.74
CA GLN A 91 1.36 22.59 -38.15
C GLN A 91 2.52 23.50 -38.53
N ARG A 92 3.68 23.42 -37.86
CA ARG A 92 4.89 24.18 -38.22
C ARG A 92 5.47 23.78 -39.58
N THR A 93 5.34 22.49 -39.92
CA THR A 93 5.82 21.96 -41.22
C THR A 93 4.80 22.09 -42.36
N GLY A 94 3.57 22.53 -42.05
CA GLY A 94 2.49 22.65 -43.03
C GLY A 94 1.87 21.30 -43.44
N ASP A 95 2.18 20.20 -42.73
CA ASP A 95 1.60 18.88 -43.01
C ASP A 95 0.16 18.79 -42.50
N MET A 96 -0.78 19.22 -43.31
CA MET A 96 -2.21 19.21 -42.96
C MET A 96 -2.80 17.81 -42.79
N ASN A 97 -2.20 16.76 -43.36
CA ASN A 97 -2.67 15.40 -43.17
C ASN A 97 -2.29 14.91 -41.76
N ALA A 98 -1.05 15.15 -41.34
CA ALA A 98 -0.62 14.85 -39.97
C ALA A 98 -1.41 15.69 -38.95
N VAL A 99 -1.70 16.97 -39.20
CA VAL A 99 -2.55 17.81 -38.34
C VAL A 99 -3.92 17.16 -38.14
N ARG A 100 -4.59 16.77 -39.22
CA ARG A 100 -5.93 16.15 -39.16
C ARG A 100 -5.91 14.84 -38.40
N TYR A 101 -4.89 13.99 -38.61
CA TYR A 101 -4.71 12.75 -37.88
C TYR A 101 -4.60 13.01 -36.38
N GLN A 102 -3.74 13.93 -35.95
CA GLN A 102 -3.57 14.24 -34.53
C GLN A 102 -4.83 14.86 -33.92
N VAL A 103 -5.55 15.67 -34.64
CA VAL A 103 -6.84 16.23 -34.19
C VAL A 103 -7.87 15.10 -33.95
N ALA A 104 -7.93 14.10 -34.81
CA ALA A 104 -8.80 12.95 -34.59
C ALA A 104 -8.43 12.18 -33.32
N VAL A 105 -7.14 11.94 -33.06
CA VAL A 105 -6.65 11.34 -31.83
C VAL A 105 -7.03 12.20 -30.59
N ILE A 106 -6.85 13.51 -30.67
CA ILE A 106 -7.21 14.45 -29.60
C ILE A 106 -8.71 14.34 -29.27
N GLU A 107 -9.58 14.33 -30.27
CA GLU A 107 -11.03 14.22 -30.07
C GLU A 107 -11.43 12.89 -29.42
N GLU A 108 -10.84 11.79 -29.86
CA GLU A 108 -11.08 10.47 -29.29
C GLU A 108 -10.72 10.45 -27.80
N VAL A 109 -9.51 10.92 -27.46
CA VAL A 109 -9.03 10.96 -26.07
C VAL A 109 -9.89 11.89 -25.21
N VAL A 110 -10.26 13.05 -25.72
CA VAL A 110 -11.18 13.97 -25.02
C VAL A 110 -12.56 13.33 -24.83
N GLY A 111 -13.06 12.60 -25.85
CA GLY A 111 -14.30 11.84 -25.76
C GLY A 111 -14.29 10.81 -24.60
N ILE A 112 -13.19 10.06 -24.44
CA ILE A 112 -12.99 9.13 -23.32
C ILE A 112 -13.04 9.88 -21.97
N LEU A 113 -12.33 10.99 -21.86
CA LEU A 113 -12.29 11.78 -20.63
C LEU A 113 -13.67 12.36 -20.28
N ASN A 114 -14.45 12.79 -21.27
CA ASN A 114 -15.81 13.31 -21.05
C ASN A 114 -16.76 12.22 -20.53
N ILE A 115 -16.67 10.98 -21.03
CA ILE A 115 -17.44 9.85 -20.49
C ILE A 115 -17.10 9.63 -19.01
N ILE A 116 -15.82 9.64 -18.66
CA ILE A 116 -15.39 9.47 -17.26
C ILE A 116 -15.95 10.58 -16.37
N ASP A 117 -15.92 11.84 -16.84
CA ASP A 117 -16.43 12.97 -16.07
C ASP A 117 -17.95 12.96 -15.91
N GLY A 118 -18.68 12.51 -16.91
CA GLY A 118 -20.13 12.33 -16.81
C GLY A 118 -20.54 11.38 -15.69
N HIS A 119 -19.63 10.49 -15.27
CA HIS A 119 -19.80 9.55 -14.17
C HIS A 119 -19.03 9.92 -12.88
N LYS A 120 -18.49 11.14 -12.80
CA LYS A 120 -17.71 11.60 -11.66
C LYS A 120 -18.55 11.59 -10.37
N GLY A 121 -17.98 11.00 -9.31
CA GLY A 121 -18.66 10.88 -8.01
C GLY A 121 -19.63 9.72 -7.91
N GLN A 122 -20.01 9.09 -9.00
CA GLN A 122 -20.88 7.92 -9.02
C GLN A 122 -20.08 6.64 -9.28
N CYS A 123 -20.44 5.57 -8.62
CA CYS A 123 -19.88 4.25 -8.90
C CYS A 123 -20.99 3.40 -9.51
N PRO A 124 -20.93 3.11 -10.81
CA PRO A 124 -22.02 2.42 -11.53
C PRO A 124 -22.12 0.93 -11.20
N LEU A 125 -21.25 0.43 -10.32
CA LEU A 125 -21.23 -0.99 -9.96
C LEU A 125 -22.38 -1.32 -9.00
N GLU A 126 -23.39 -2.04 -9.47
CA GLU A 126 -24.57 -2.44 -8.69
C GLU A 126 -24.23 -3.55 -7.68
N ASN A 127 -23.56 -4.60 -8.12
CA ASN A 127 -23.26 -5.78 -7.31
C ASN A 127 -21.77 -5.80 -6.90
N THR A 128 -21.42 -5.01 -5.87
CA THR A 128 -20.02 -4.99 -5.42
C THR A 128 -19.72 -6.04 -4.37
N VAL A 129 -18.72 -6.89 -4.65
CA VAL A 129 -18.21 -7.85 -3.68
C VAL A 129 -17.09 -7.20 -2.85
N ARG A 130 -17.34 -7.09 -1.54
CA ARG A 130 -16.32 -6.65 -0.60
C ARG A 130 -15.33 -7.80 -0.32
N ARG A 131 -14.06 -7.64 -0.67
CA ARG A 131 -13.03 -8.62 -0.28
C ARG A 131 -13.01 -8.76 1.24
N LYS A 132 -12.97 -10.01 1.71
CA LYS A 132 -12.73 -10.30 3.13
C LYS A 132 -11.41 -9.67 3.55
N SER A 133 -11.42 -9.01 4.69
CA SER A 133 -10.23 -8.39 5.25
C SER A 133 -9.34 -9.46 5.88
N LYS A 134 -8.05 -9.46 5.59
CA LYS A 134 -7.07 -10.34 6.26
C LYS A 134 -7.07 -10.18 7.78
N ARG A 135 -7.53 -9.04 8.27
CA ARG A 135 -7.76 -8.80 9.68
C ARG A 135 -8.84 -9.72 10.26
N SER A 136 -9.91 -9.95 9.50
CA SER A 136 -11.00 -10.85 9.93
C SER A 136 -10.66 -12.33 9.79
N ASP A 137 -9.63 -12.68 9.02
CA ASP A 137 -9.18 -14.05 8.85
C ASP A 137 -8.54 -14.60 10.12
N LEU A 138 -7.94 -13.74 10.96
CA LEU A 138 -7.27 -14.11 12.21
C LEU A 138 -8.18 -14.87 13.19
N LYS A 139 -9.47 -14.59 13.19
CA LYS A 139 -10.44 -15.29 14.06
C LYS A 139 -10.62 -16.80 13.76
N TYR A 140 -10.18 -17.23 12.58
CA TYR A 140 -10.25 -18.64 12.15
C TYR A 140 -8.93 -19.39 12.38
N LEU A 141 -7.89 -18.71 12.86
CA LEU A 141 -6.63 -19.34 13.24
C LEU A 141 -6.66 -19.77 14.71
N PRO A 142 -6.00 -20.89 15.07
CA PRO A 142 -5.85 -21.28 16.47
C PRO A 142 -5.19 -20.17 17.30
N SER A 143 -5.43 -20.14 18.61
CA SER A 143 -4.81 -19.11 19.48
C SER A 143 -3.28 -19.12 19.44
N ASN A 144 -2.67 -20.29 19.30
CA ASN A 144 -1.21 -20.50 19.22
C ASN A 144 -0.67 -20.60 17.79
N TRP A 145 -1.39 -20.09 16.80
CA TRP A 145 -1.03 -20.23 15.39
C TRP A 145 0.37 -19.67 15.05
N ARG A 146 0.80 -18.62 15.75
CA ARG A 146 2.13 -18.04 15.55
C ARG A 146 3.23 -19.01 16.01
N ASP A 147 3.05 -19.66 17.14
CA ASP A 147 4.01 -20.65 17.64
C ASP A 147 4.06 -21.90 16.76
N GLN A 148 2.92 -22.34 16.22
CA GLN A 148 2.86 -23.45 15.26
C GLN A 148 3.58 -23.11 13.95
N LEU A 149 3.39 -21.89 13.43
CA LEU A 149 4.12 -21.43 12.25
C LEU A 149 5.62 -21.28 12.50
N HIS A 150 6.03 -20.81 13.68
CA HIS A 150 7.44 -20.75 14.05
C HIS A 150 8.07 -22.14 13.97
N ARG A 151 7.52 -23.12 14.68
CA ARG A 151 8.00 -24.52 14.64
C ARG A 151 8.06 -25.09 13.22
N GLN A 152 7.08 -24.75 12.36
CA GLN A 152 7.06 -25.20 10.96
C GLN A 152 8.17 -24.57 10.10
N LEU A 153 8.68 -23.41 10.51
CA LEU A 153 9.74 -22.66 9.81
C LEU A 153 11.11 -22.78 10.49
N GLU A 154 11.18 -23.45 11.64
CA GLU A 154 12.40 -23.66 12.44
C GLU A 154 13.49 -24.33 11.57
N GLY A 155 14.72 -23.83 11.66
CA GLY A 155 15.85 -24.26 10.84
C GLY A 155 15.79 -23.88 9.38
N SER A 156 14.71 -23.25 8.91
CA SER A 156 14.63 -22.77 7.53
C SER A 156 15.30 -21.40 7.38
N LYS A 157 15.70 -21.05 6.15
CA LYS A 157 16.23 -19.72 5.83
C LYS A 157 15.25 -18.56 6.12
N TYR A 158 14.00 -18.86 6.40
CA TYR A 158 12.96 -17.87 6.68
C TYR A 158 12.60 -17.74 8.15
N GLU A 159 13.19 -18.55 9.04
CA GLU A 159 12.86 -18.52 10.45
C GLU A 159 13.08 -17.14 11.07
N LEU A 160 14.26 -16.56 10.85
CA LEU A 160 14.58 -15.24 11.40
C LEU A 160 13.69 -14.14 10.83
N ALA A 161 13.40 -14.18 9.51
CA ALA A 161 12.49 -13.24 8.86
C ALA A 161 11.05 -13.38 9.40
N TYR A 162 10.62 -14.61 9.68
CA TYR A 162 9.34 -14.90 10.33
C TYR A 162 9.26 -14.24 11.69
N LEU A 163 10.23 -14.49 12.56
CA LEU A 163 10.26 -13.96 13.93
C LEU A 163 10.27 -12.43 13.94
N VAL A 164 11.10 -11.82 13.11
CA VAL A 164 11.14 -10.34 12.97
C VAL A 164 9.78 -9.79 12.54
N GLU A 165 9.13 -10.38 11.55
CA GLU A 165 7.83 -9.89 11.09
C GLU A 165 6.72 -10.16 12.10
N ALA A 166 6.76 -11.33 12.77
CA ALA A 166 5.80 -11.67 13.80
C ALA A 166 5.85 -10.72 15.01
N VAL A 167 7.06 -10.29 15.41
CA VAL A 167 7.30 -9.40 16.54
C VAL A 167 7.04 -7.94 16.17
N SER A 168 7.52 -7.49 15.02
CA SER A 168 7.48 -6.06 14.63
C SER A 168 6.29 -5.66 13.78
N GLY A 169 5.56 -6.61 13.21
CA GLY A 169 4.54 -6.32 12.22
C GLY A 169 5.06 -5.52 11.02
N CYS A 170 6.35 -5.57 10.69
CA CYS A 170 6.92 -4.88 9.55
C CYS A 170 6.25 -5.31 8.23
N ARG A 171 6.42 -4.51 7.19
CA ARG A 171 5.93 -4.89 5.88
C ARG A 171 6.94 -5.80 5.19
N PRO A 172 6.50 -6.76 4.34
CA PRO A 172 7.45 -7.62 3.61
C PRO A 172 8.51 -6.83 2.81
N GLY A 173 8.14 -5.69 2.22
CA GLY A 173 9.11 -4.84 1.52
C GLY A 173 10.09 -4.10 2.44
N GLU A 174 9.85 -4.06 3.75
CA GLU A 174 10.82 -3.56 4.73
C GLU A 174 11.84 -4.66 5.07
N LEU A 175 11.40 -5.92 5.15
CA LEU A 175 12.31 -7.07 5.24
C LEU A 175 13.19 -7.23 3.99
N GLU A 176 12.68 -6.94 2.80
CA GLU A 176 13.49 -6.97 1.57
C GLU A 176 14.59 -5.90 1.59
N LYS A 177 14.37 -4.79 2.28
CA LYS A 177 15.36 -3.73 2.48
C LYS A 177 16.30 -3.95 3.68
N GLY A 178 15.95 -4.88 4.54
CA GLY A 178 16.64 -5.15 5.79
C GLY A 178 16.02 -4.49 7.01
N VAL A 179 15.86 -5.28 8.07
CA VAL A 179 15.38 -4.87 9.39
C VAL A 179 16.44 -5.23 10.42
N LYS A 180 16.80 -4.28 11.26
CA LYS A 180 17.81 -4.47 12.31
C LYS A 180 17.16 -5.05 13.57
N VAL A 181 17.83 -6.00 14.18
CA VAL A 181 17.52 -6.49 15.52
C VAL A 181 18.69 -6.17 16.42
N ILE A 182 18.43 -5.42 17.47
CA ILE A 182 19.43 -5.00 18.45
C ILE A 182 19.02 -5.56 19.81
N CYS A 183 19.88 -6.33 20.43
CA CYS A 183 19.62 -6.91 21.72
C CYS A 183 20.76 -6.63 22.68
N SER A 184 20.47 -6.08 23.85
CA SER A 184 21.39 -5.92 24.95
C SER A 184 21.04 -6.91 26.06
N LYS A 185 22.01 -7.78 26.39
CA LYS A 185 21.86 -8.73 27.51
C LYS A 185 21.77 -8.02 28.86
N GLU A 186 22.47 -6.90 29.00
CA GLU A 186 22.56 -6.13 30.24
C GLU A 186 21.21 -5.46 30.57
N SER A 187 20.54 -4.89 29.56
CA SER A 187 19.24 -4.24 29.74
C SER A 187 18.05 -5.18 29.72
N GLY A 188 18.22 -6.42 29.25
CA GLY A 188 17.10 -7.36 29.05
C GLY A 188 16.12 -6.89 27.96
N LEU A 189 16.54 -6.02 27.06
CA LEU A 189 15.72 -5.42 26.01
C LEU A 189 16.13 -5.92 24.62
N LEU A 190 15.13 -6.09 23.76
CA LEU A 190 15.27 -6.36 22.33
C LEU A 190 14.55 -5.27 21.55
N THR A 191 15.28 -4.59 20.66
CA THR A 191 14.74 -3.55 19.76
C THR A 191 14.75 -4.04 18.33
N VAL A 192 13.60 -3.95 17.67
CA VAL A 192 13.48 -4.13 16.23
C VAL A 192 13.45 -2.73 15.58
N ARG A 193 14.46 -2.43 14.78
CA ARG A 193 14.60 -1.15 14.09
C ARG A 193 14.43 -1.30 12.58
N ILE A 194 13.56 -0.49 12.02
CA ILE A 194 13.25 -0.44 10.60
C ILE A 194 13.73 0.91 10.07
N ASP A 195 14.88 0.93 9.41
CA ASP A 195 15.50 2.16 8.88
C ASP A 195 14.96 2.56 7.50
N ASN A 196 14.42 1.61 6.76
CA ASN A 196 14.02 1.79 5.36
C ASN A 196 12.52 1.56 5.17
N GLY A 197 11.69 2.42 5.76
CA GLY A 197 10.25 2.34 5.59
C GLY A 197 9.83 2.27 4.12
N VAL A 198 8.82 1.46 3.81
CA VAL A 198 8.20 1.44 2.47
C VAL A 198 6.96 2.34 2.44
N LYS A 199 6.63 2.85 1.24
CA LYS A 199 5.54 3.83 1.02
C LYS A 199 5.74 5.14 1.79
N VAL A 200 6.99 5.57 1.91
CA VAL A 200 7.37 6.85 2.50
C VAL A 200 7.34 7.92 1.41
N THR A 201 6.65 9.02 1.70
CA THR A 201 6.66 10.27 0.94
C THR A 201 6.83 11.43 1.92
N ASP A 202 6.89 12.67 1.45
CA ASP A 202 7.02 13.84 2.33
C ASP A 202 5.91 13.91 3.41
N GLN A 203 4.73 13.41 3.10
CA GLN A 203 3.54 13.46 3.99
C GLN A 203 3.09 12.10 4.54
N LYS A 204 3.68 10.98 4.10
CA LYS A 204 3.19 9.64 4.44
C LYS A 204 4.32 8.69 4.79
N GLY A 205 4.03 7.81 5.75
CA GLY A 205 4.93 6.75 6.18
C GLY A 205 6.08 7.25 7.06
N GLN A 206 6.59 6.38 7.90
CA GLN A 206 7.75 6.63 8.76
C GLN A 206 9.02 6.21 8.01
N PRO A 207 10.02 7.10 7.82
CA PRO A 207 11.32 6.74 7.26
C PRO A 207 12.00 5.66 8.08
N TRP A 208 12.00 5.83 9.40
CA TRP A 208 12.46 4.82 10.35
C TRP A 208 11.51 4.73 11.55
N ARG A 209 11.58 3.60 12.27
CA ARG A 209 10.92 3.37 13.55
C ARG A 209 11.60 2.26 14.32
N GLU A 210 11.41 2.29 15.63
CA GLU A 210 11.90 1.29 16.59
C GLU A 210 10.75 0.78 17.44
N ILE A 211 10.81 -0.51 17.78
CA ILE A 211 9.87 -1.15 18.67
C ILE A 211 10.70 -1.98 19.65
N THR A 212 10.63 -1.64 20.93
CA THR A 212 11.45 -2.26 21.98
C THR A 212 10.58 -3.13 22.88
N TYR A 213 11.08 -4.31 23.21
CA TYR A 213 10.43 -5.31 24.05
C TYR A 213 11.32 -5.73 25.20
N ARG A 214 10.72 -6.14 26.32
CA ARG A 214 11.41 -6.96 27.32
C ARG A 214 11.47 -8.40 26.82
N ILE A 215 12.63 -9.02 26.95
CA ILE A 215 12.91 -10.37 26.41
C ILE A 215 12.11 -11.44 27.13
N ASP A 216 11.91 -11.26 28.44
CA ASP A 216 11.25 -12.22 29.31
C ASP A 216 9.71 -12.30 29.18
N GLN A 217 9.10 -11.28 28.53
CA GLN A 217 7.64 -11.14 28.52
C GLN A 217 6.93 -11.90 27.41
N ASN A 218 7.61 -12.26 26.31
CA ASN A 218 6.95 -12.90 25.19
C ASN A 218 7.78 -14.03 24.55
N PRO A 219 7.18 -15.22 24.30
CA PRO A 219 7.89 -16.36 23.72
C PRO A 219 8.52 -16.06 22.34
N LEU A 220 7.84 -15.29 21.46
CA LEU A 220 8.37 -14.95 20.14
C LEU A 220 9.58 -14.01 20.24
N VAL A 221 9.58 -13.09 21.21
CA VAL A 221 10.72 -12.19 21.46
C VAL A 221 11.93 -12.99 21.95
N ARG A 222 11.69 -13.96 22.84
CA ARG A 222 12.74 -14.90 23.30
C ARG A 222 13.31 -15.74 22.16
N ALA A 223 12.43 -16.33 21.35
CA ALA A 223 12.85 -17.10 20.18
C ALA A 223 13.66 -16.27 19.21
N LEU A 224 13.26 -15.02 18.94
CA LEU A 224 14.03 -14.10 18.09
C LEU A 224 15.43 -13.85 18.64
N LEU A 225 15.56 -13.64 19.96
CA LEU A 225 16.89 -13.50 20.59
C LEU A 225 17.74 -14.76 20.43
N GLU A 226 17.17 -15.94 20.65
CA GLU A 226 17.89 -17.22 20.57
C GLU A 226 18.45 -17.47 19.17
N VAL A 227 17.61 -17.25 18.14
CA VAL A 227 18.05 -17.38 16.76
C VAL A 227 19.13 -16.34 16.42
N CYS A 228 18.98 -15.08 16.87
CA CYS A 228 20.03 -14.05 16.69
C CYS A 228 21.35 -14.42 17.39
N ARG A 229 21.32 -15.04 18.55
CA ARG A 229 22.53 -15.52 19.26
C ARG A 229 23.30 -16.57 18.48
N ASN A 230 22.60 -17.43 17.78
CA ASN A 230 23.22 -18.46 16.91
C ASN A 230 23.91 -17.82 15.70
N VAL A 231 23.42 -16.68 15.22
CA VAL A 231 24.00 -15.94 14.10
C VAL A 231 25.20 -15.08 14.53
N VAL A 232 25.17 -14.51 15.74
CA VAL A 232 26.23 -13.63 16.29
C VAL A 232 26.62 -14.09 17.69
N PRO A 233 27.45 -15.14 17.81
CA PRO A 233 27.82 -15.67 19.12
C PRO A 233 28.80 -14.76 19.86
N GLY A 234 28.75 -14.79 21.18
CA GLY A 234 29.83 -14.30 22.06
C GLY A 234 29.79 -12.80 22.44
N THR A 235 28.86 -11.99 21.95
CA THR A 235 28.79 -10.54 22.23
C THR A 235 27.81 -10.18 23.37
N LYS A 236 28.12 -9.10 24.11
CA LYS A 236 27.20 -8.52 25.11
C LYS A 236 25.99 -7.86 24.44
N THR A 237 26.21 -7.24 23.31
CA THR A 237 25.18 -6.65 22.43
C THR A 237 25.18 -7.38 21.11
N ILE A 238 24.03 -7.86 20.69
CA ILE A 238 23.81 -8.50 19.41
C ILE A 238 23.17 -7.46 18.49
N GLU A 239 23.80 -7.19 17.36
CA GLU A 239 23.20 -6.41 16.28
C GLU A 239 23.25 -7.26 15.01
N THR A 240 22.09 -7.49 14.39
CA THR A 240 21.99 -8.23 13.14
C THR A 240 20.99 -7.58 12.21
N VAL A 241 21.19 -7.72 10.91
CA VAL A 241 20.26 -7.26 9.87
C VAL A 241 19.58 -8.47 9.24
N VAL A 242 18.28 -8.49 9.32
CA VAL A 242 17.44 -9.55 8.79
C VAL A 242 16.81 -9.11 7.48
N TYR A 243 16.96 -9.90 6.43
CA TYR A 243 16.40 -9.59 5.12
C TYR A 243 15.87 -10.84 4.41
N VAL A 244 15.01 -10.59 3.43
CA VAL A 244 14.57 -11.59 2.46
C VAL A 244 14.92 -11.13 1.05
N GLU A 245 15.39 -12.03 0.20
CA GLU A 245 15.79 -11.68 -1.18
C GLU A 245 14.63 -11.12 -2.01
N LYS A 246 13.46 -11.77 -1.90
CA LYS A 246 12.23 -11.38 -2.62
C LYS A 246 11.01 -11.59 -1.73
N THR A 247 10.19 -10.55 -1.60
CA THR A 247 8.91 -10.62 -0.87
C THR A 247 7.96 -11.68 -1.41
N THR A 248 8.02 -11.99 -2.70
CA THR A 248 7.21 -13.04 -3.33
C THR A 248 7.55 -14.43 -2.80
N ASN A 249 8.85 -14.74 -2.66
CA ASN A 249 9.34 -16.02 -2.16
C ASN A 249 9.00 -16.17 -0.66
N TRP A 250 9.19 -15.11 0.12
CA TRP A 250 8.78 -15.06 1.52
C TRP A 250 7.29 -15.34 1.69
N ARG A 251 6.45 -14.65 0.91
CA ARG A 251 4.99 -14.87 0.93
C ARG A 251 4.64 -16.32 0.57
N ALA A 252 5.29 -16.91 -0.43
CA ALA A 252 5.06 -18.27 -0.85
C ALA A 252 5.44 -19.27 0.25
N ALA A 253 6.59 -19.08 0.89
CA ALA A 253 7.06 -19.92 1.99
C ALA A 253 6.08 -19.91 3.17
N LEU A 254 5.66 -18.72 3.62
CA LEU A 254 4.71 -18.58 4.72
C LEU A 254 3.33 -19.18 4.36
N SER A 255 2.88 -18.98 3.12
CA SER A 255 1.63 -19.57 2.62
C SER A 255 1.69 -21.08 2.59
N SER A 256 2.81 -21.65 2.16
CA SER A 256 3.04 -23.10 2.12
C SER A 256 3.08 -23.69 3.54
N ALA A 257 3.79 -23.06 4.46
CA ALA A 257 3.83 -23.46 5.88
C ALA A 257 2.43 -23.47 6.50
N GLY A 258 1.67 -22.39 6.30
CA GLY A 258 0.29 -22.30 6.79
C GLY A 258 -0.64 -23.34 6.16
N GLN A 259 -0.45 -23.70 4.91
CA GLN A 259 -1.27 -24.72 4.25
C GLN A 259 -0.97 -26.13 4.78
N LYS A 260 0.29 -26.42 5.08
CA LYS A 260 0.67 -27.70 5.70
C LYS A 260 0.04 -27.87 7.08
N LEU A 261 0.05 -26.80 7.88
CA LEU A 261 -0.54 -26.81 9.22
C LEU A 261 -2.08 -26.84 9.20
N TRP A 262 -2.70 -26.08 8.30
CA TRP A 262 -4.15 -25.90 8.25
C TRP A 262 -4.68 -26.04 6.82
N PRO A 263 -4.72 -27.26 6.26
CA PRO A 263 -5.12 -27.49 4.85
C PRO A 263 -6.57 -27.12 4.55
N ARG A 264 -7.44 -27.09 5.59
CA ARG A 264 -8.88 -26.78 5.45
C ARG A 264 -9.20 -25.28 5.54
N LEU A 265 -8.21 -24.40 5.78
CA LEU A 265 -8.46 -22.97 5.79
C LEU A 265 -8.88 -22.45 4.41
N LYS A 266 -9.97 -21.66 4.39
CA LYS A 266 -10.50 -21.04 3.16
C LYS A 266 -9.67 -19.84 2.66
N PHE A 267 -8.51 -19.57 3.25
CA PHE A 267 -7.58 -18.51 2.87
C PHE A 267 -6.14 -18.98 3.06
N ARG A 268 -5.21 -18.27 2.45
CA ARG A 268 -3.77 -18.51 2.61
C ARG A 268 -3.20 -17.58 3.67
N VAL A 269 -2.46 -18.13 4.62
CA VAL A 269 -1.68 -17.33 5.56
C VAL A 269 -0.64 -16.53 4.78
N CYS A 270 -0.43 -15.29 5.18
CA CYS A 270 0.50 -14.39 4.49
C CYS A 270 1.07 -13.36 5.48
N PRO A 271 2.15 -12.66 5.14
CA PRO A 271 2.81 -11.66 5.97
C PRO A 271 1.86 -10.66 6.64
N TYR A 272 0.85 -10.20 5.94
CA TYR A 272 -0.13 -9.27 6.51
C TYR A 272 -0.99 -9.85 7.65
N HIS A 273 -1.05 -11.18 7.82
CA HIS A 273 -1.68 -11.77 9.01
C HIS A 273 -0.81 -11.56 10.25
N LEU A 274 0.53 -11.69 10.12
CA LEU A 274 1.47 -11.40 11.21
C LEU A 274 1.36 -9.93 11.64
N ARG A 275 1.37 -9.01 10.68
CA ARG A 275 1.19 -7.58 10.95
C ARG A 275 -0.16 -7.25 11.60
N ASN A 276 -1.24 -7.88 11.18
CA ASN A 276 -2.54 -7.69 11.81
C ASN A 276 -2.59 -8.29 13.23
N ALA A 277 -1.88 -9.39 13.49
CA ALA A 277 -1.78 -9.99 14.80
C ALA A 277 -0.99 -9.09 15.76
N ALA A 278 0.19 -8.62 15.36
CA ALA A 278 0.98 -7.66 16.15
C ALA A 278 0.14 -6.42 16.50
N ALA A 279 -0.53 -5.82 15.50
CA ALA A 279 -1.41 -4.69 15.74
C ALA A 279 -2.61 -5.01 16.65
N SER A 280 -3.11 -6.26 16.66
CA SER A 280 -4.18 -6.68 17.56
C SER A 280 -3.69 -6.79 19.01
N ASP A 281 -2.48 -7.33 19.20
CA ASP A 281 -1.86 -7.42 20.53
C ASP A 281 -1.62 -6.02 21.09
N TRP A 282 -0.99 -5.13 20.32
CA TRP A 282 -0.71 -3.75 20.72
C TRP A 282 -1.96 -2.96 21.11
N LYS A 283 -3.10 -3.21 20.46
CA LYS A 283 -4.38 -2.60 20.85
C LYS A 283 -4.93 -3.08 22.18
N ARG A 284 -4.39 -4.14 22.75
CA ARG A 284 -4.73 -4.65 24.09
C ARG A 284 -3.75 -4.21 25.17
N THR A 285 -2.75 -3.43 24.81
CA THR A 285 -1.79 -2.83 25.75
C THR A 285 -2.17 -1.39 26.07
N GLU A 286 -1.41 -0.74 26.92
CA GLU A 286 -1.53 0.68 27.27
C GLU A 286 -1.00 1.64 26.16
N LEU A 287 -0.56 1.10 25.01
CA LEU A 287 -0.08 1.92 23.91
C LEU A 287 -1.20 2.80 23.35
N SER A 288 -0.89 4.06 23.15
CA SER A 288 -1.77 5.01 22.47
C SER A 288 -1.97 4.68 20.99
N ASP A 289 -3.04 5.21 20.38
CA ASP A 289 -3.28 5.09 18.94
C ASP A 289 -2.13 5.68 18.11
N GLU A 290 -1.44 6.69 18.63
CA GLU A 290 -0.27 7.32 18.05
C GLU A 290 0.93 6.36 18.05
N GLU A 291 1.25 5.74 19.18
CA GLU A 291 2.33 4.76 19.28
C GLU A 291 2.08 3.54 18.40
N ILE A 292 0.86 3.00 18.39
CA ILE A 292 0.47 1.91 17.49
C ILE A 292 0.64 2.32 16.02
N SER A 293 0.26 3.55 15.67
CA SER A 293 0.44 4.07 14.31
C SER A 293 1.90 4.23 13.96
N GLY A 294 2.73 4.72 14.88
CA GLY A 294 4.18 4.82 14.75
C GLY A 294 4.81 3.44 14.52
N ALA A 295 4.52 2.46 15.37
CA ALA A 295 4.97 1.07 15.24
C ALA A 295 4.58 0.45 13.89
N LEU A 296 3.39 0.74 13.39
CA LEU A 296 2.94 0.35 12.06
C LEU A 296 3.58 1.16 10.92
N GLY A 297 4.36 2.19 11.20
CA GLY A 297 4.99 3.06 10.20
C GLY A 297 3.99 3.94 9.44
N HIS A 298 2.99 4.48 10.15
CA HIS A 298 2.03 5.46 9.65
C HIS A 298 2.35 6.86 10.19
N CYS A 299 1.88 7.89 9.51
CA CYS A 299 1.91 9.29 9.98
C CYS A 299 0.54 9.80 10.42
N VAL A 300 -0.50 8.97 10.38
CA VAL A 300 -1.88 9.34 10.71
C VAL A 300 -2.50 8.23 11.54
N ASN A 301 -3.06 8.56 12.70
CA ASN A 301 -3.64 7.58 13.63
C ASN A 301 -4.83 6.81 13.03
N LYS A 302 -5.67 7.43 12.21
CA LYS A 302 -6.80 6.78 11.52
C LYS A 302 -6.37 5.55 10.70
N THR A 303 -5.13 5.52 10.22
CA THR A 303 -4.65 4.40 9.38
C THR A 303 -4.48 3.11 10.19
N SER A 304 -4.19 3.19 11.50
CA SER A 304 -4.06 2.04 12.40
C SER A 304 -5.37 1.25 12.53
N SER A 305 -6.53 1.92 12.34
CA SER A 305 -7.84 1.28 12.38
C SER A 305 -8.04 0.20 11.29
N ASN A 306 -7.24 0.23 10.22
CA ASN A 306 -7.27 -0.77 9.16
C ASN A 306 -6.54 -2.08 9.55
N TYR A 307 -5.75 -2.06 10.63
CA TYR A 307 -4.95 -3.19 11.10
C TYR A 307 -5.40 -3.62 12.48
N GLY A 308 -5.35 -4.94 12.72
CA GLY A 308 -5.66 -5.53 14.01
C GLY A 308 -7.09 -5.30 14.52
N GLN A 309 -7.51 -6.09 15.46
CA GLN A 309 -8.77 -5.93 16.21
C GLN A 309 -8.48 -6.21 17.67
N PHE A 310 -8.95 -5.36 18.56
CA PHE A 310 -8.80 -5.53 20.02
C PHE A 310 -9.25 -6.93 20.50
N GLN A 311 -10.37 -7.42 19.99
CA GLN A 311 -10.96 -8.72 20.40
C GLN A 311 -10.09 -9.93 20.00
N ILE A 312 -9.20 -9.77 19.02
CA ILE A 312 -8.35 -10.86 18.50
C ILE A 312 -6.95 -10.87 19.12
N GLY A 313 -6.55 -9.79 19.80
CA GLY A 313 -5.27 -9.71 20.49
C GLY A 313 -5.16 -10.77 21.60
N GLN A 314 -3.96 -11.27 21.87
CA GLN A 314 -3.71 -12.36 22.85
C GLN A 314 -3.66 -11.89 24.31
N GLY A 315 -3.89 -10.60 24.60
CA GLY A 315 -3.83 -10.09 25.97
C GLY A 315 -2.43 -10.26 26.61
N SER A 316 -2.37 -10.81 27.82
CA SER A 316 -1.11 -10.99 28.56
C SER A 316 -0.09 -11.93 27.89
N GLY A 317 -0.54 -12.80 26.98
CA GLY A 317 0.34 -13.62 26.13
C GLY A 317 0.74 -12.96 24.83
N GLY A 318 0.24 -11.75 24.54
CA GLY A 318 0.50 -10.99 23.31
C GLY A 318 1.78 -10.16 23.37
N LEU A 319 2.08 -9.53 22.26
CA LEU A 319 3.22 -8.62 22.14
C LEU A 319 2.93 -7.30 22.89
N THR A 320 3.77 -6.98 23.87
CA THR A 320 3.67 -5.76 24.68
C THR A 320 4.97 -4.96 24.56
N PRO A 321 5.08 -4.00 23.62
CA PRO A 321 6.25 -3.13 23.57
C PRO A 321 6.36 -2.28 24.83
N VAL A 322 7.58 -2.06 25.28
CA VAL A 322 7.88 -1.10 26.36
C VAL A 322 8.15 0.30 25.82
N GLU A 323 8.53 0.40 24.54
CA GLU A 323 8.77 1.67 23.89
C GLU A 323 8.54 1.57 22.38
N VAL A 324 7.99 2.63 21.81
CA VAL A 324 7.87 2.82 20.36
C VAL A 324 8.42 4.20 20.00
N ARG A 325 9.38 4.24 19.08
CA ARG A 325 9.92 5.48 18.51
C ARG A 325 9.66 5.53 17.01
N ALA A 326 9.35 6.69 16.50
CA ALA A 326 9.11 6.91 15.06
C ALA A 326 9.72 8.25 14.62
N ALA A 327 10.14 8.33 13.35
CA ALA A 327 10.82 9.51 12.80
C ALA A 327 9.96 10.76 12.76
N ARG A 328 8.66 10.61 12.57
CA ARG A 328 7.74 11.72 12.35
C ARG A 328 6.59 11.67 13.35
N PRO A 329 6.07 12.84 13.76
CA PRO A 329 4.89 12.90 14.61
C PRO A 329 3.68 12.25 13.90
N ILE A 330 2.78 11.71 14.70
CA ILE A 330 1.55 11.11 14.22
C ILE A 330 0.44 12.16 14.26
N LEU A 331 -0.13 12.45 13.08
CA LEU A 331 -1.24 13.39 12.98
C LEU A 331 -2.53 12.76 13.48
N ASN A 332 -3.17 13.43 14.41
CA ASN A 332 -4.48 13.02 14.93
C ASN A 332 -5.59 13.63 14.07
N THR A 333 -6.28 12.78 13.27
CA THR A 333 -7.34 13.24 12.37
C THR A 333 -8.63 13.66 13.07
N ARG A 334 -8.85 13.27 14.34
CA ARG A 334 -9.99 13.73 15.13
C ARG A 334 -9.86 15.22 15.48
N THR A 335 -8.64 15.67 15.77
CA THR A 335 -8.34 17.07 16.07
C THR A 335 -8.50 17.97 14.83
N LEU A 336 -8.09 17.45 13.63
CA LEU A 336 -8.23 18.19 12.37
C LEU A 336 -9.69 18.39 11.96
N SER A 337 -10.55 17.40 12.15
CA SER A 337 -11.98 17.52 11.82
C SER A 337 -12.71 18.48 12.76
N SER A 338 -12.32 18.57 14.03
CA SER A 338 -12.89 19.53 14.99
C SER A 338 -12.42 20.98 14.76
N GLN A 339 -11.23 21.18 14.22
CA GLN A 339 -10.73 22.51 13.83
C GLN A 339 -11.35 23.04 12.53
N MET A 340 -11.67 22.16 11.57
CA MET A 340 -12.38 22.54 10.34
C MET A 340 -13.88 22.77 10.52
N ALA A 341 -14.48 22.27 11.61
CA ALA A 341 -15.91 22.37 11.88
C ALA A 341 -16.32 23.61 12.67
N ARG A 342 -15.41 24.56 12.97
CA ARG A 342 -15.76 25.84 13.61
C ARG A 342 -15.92 26.93 12.53
N PRO A 343 -17.16 27.30 12.13
CA PRO A 343 -17.35 28.54 11.41
C PRO A 343 -16.96 29.68 12.34
N SER A 344 -16.15 30.61 11.85
CA SER A 344 -15.85 31.87 12.54
C SER A 344 -17.17 32.65 12.76
N MET A 345 -17.70 32.62 13.97
CA MET A 345 -18.72 33.57 14.37
C MET A 345 -17.99 34.91 14.57
N SER A 346 -18.13 35.82 13.63
CA SER A 346 -17.80 37.23 13.81
C SER A 346 -18.71 37.80 14.89
N PRO A 347 -18.21 38.55 15.87
CA PRO A 347 -19.05 39.29 16.81
C PRO A 347 -19.77 40.43 16.09
N LYS A 348 -21.08 40.57 16.36
CA LYS A 348 -21.86 41.73 16.03
C LYS A 348 -21.52 42.85 16.99
#